data_98fdf9300b7167878183a48961e76295
#
_entry.id   98fdf9300b7167878183a48961e76295
#
_cell.length_a   1.000
_cell.length_b   1.000
_cell.length_c   1.000
_cell.angle_alpha   90.00
_cell.angle_beta   90.00
_cell.angle_gamma   90.00
#
_symmetry.space_group_name_H-M   'P 1'
#
loop_
_entity.id
_entity.type
_entity.pdbx_description
1 polymer ?
#
loop_
_entity_poly.entity_id
_entity_poly.type
_entity_poly.pdbx_seq_one_letter_code
_entity_poly.pdbx_strand_id
1 'polypeptide(L)'
;MLVVRGTKKLRDRAKRSPADDDEASTTKLGDWFATALFWRPQVALLVNTRTLLPVFMELAPAATLLDRAPAAIEAVLRRHGVDEAFLAAEREAMADVRMAPTNDRSVLGVMKEFAFLGEHHQSIAPVSLVQLSMKLAGTPLGPLRKRTGSADRELAAIVGGTDSLAEVIPLPPHEATDAPPAPASPASGSVYQLEVTLHDTEPPVWRRVLVDGASTLHHVHEVIQAAFGWWNYHLHEVEVGRARYGVPDPEEDWGPPPKDERRIRLDSIAGEGSKLTYNYDFGDDWRHRILVEKVLAADPTTALPACIDGRRACPPEDCGGPWGYRELLEILADPTHPEHDERREWIGRPFDPEAFDPSDFKVNLRNQLAAFDDGP
;
A
#
# COMPACT_ATOMS: atom_id res chain seq x y z
N MET A 1 -2.03 4.55 -29.73
CA MET A 1 -2.22 5.67 -28.79
C MET A 1 -1.90 5.18 -27.38
N LEU A 2 -1.15 5.98 -26.62
CA LEU A 2 -0.84 5.77 -25.20
C LEU A 2 -1.69 6.74 -24.35
N VAL A 3 -2.43 6.23 -23.37
CA VAL A 3 -3.10 7.04 -22.36
C VAL A 3 -2.25 7.04 -21.08
N VAL A 4 -1.85 8.24 -20.66
CA VAL A 4 -1.15 8.47 -19.39
C VAL A 4 -2.15 9.05 -18.39
N ARG A 5 -2.52 8.29 -17.38
CA ARG A 5 -3.44 8.73 -16.32
C ARG A 5 -2.68 9.47 -15.23
N GLY A 6 -2.65 10.80 -15.37
CA GLY A 6 -1.87 11.68 -14.49
C GLY A 6 -2.62 12.06 -13.22
N THR A 7 -1.92 12.04 -12.07
CA THR A 7 -2.42 12.69 -10.84
C THR A 7 -2.62 14.19 -11.08
N LYS A 8 -3.49 14.83 -10.28
CA LYS A 8 -3.77 16.28 -10.41
C LYS A 8 -2.49 17.10 -10.43
N LYS A 9 -1.56 16.86 -9.51
CA LYS A 9 -0.27 17.57 -9.42
C LYS A 9 0.59 17.47 -10.68
N LEU A 10 0.52 16.35 -11.40
CA LEU A 10 1.21 16.17 -12.67
C LEU A 10 0.48 16.91 -13.81
N ARG A 11 -0.86 16.77 -13.88
CA ARG A 11 -1.68 17.41 -14.91
C ARG A 11 -1.59 18.93 -14.86
N ASP A 12 -1.60 19.51 -13.65
CA ASP A 12 -1.46 20.96 -13.45
C ASP A 12 -0.10 21.49 -13.97
N ARG A 13 0.97 20.65 -13.94
CA ARG A 13 2.30 20.99 -14.46
C ARG A 13 2.47 20.76 -15.95
N ALA A 14 1.89 19.66 -16.45
CA ALA A 14 2.01 19.32 -17.86
C ALA A 14 1.19 20.24 -18.77
N LYS A 15 0.20 20.96 -18.24
CA LYS A 15 -0.65 21.95 -18.91
C LYS A 15 -1.26 21.46 -20.26
N ARG A 16 -1.57 20.18 -20.39
CA ARG A 16 -2.27 19.61 -21.53
C ARG A 16 -3.75 19.45 -21.22
N SER A 17 -4.59 19.64 -22.23
CA SER A 17 -6.03 19.33 -22.11
C SER A 17 -6.21 17.84 -21.82
N PRO A 18 -7.05 17.48 -20.84
CA PRO A 18 -7.33 16.08 -20.55
C PRO A 18 -8.01 15.40 -21.76
N ALA A 19 -7.68 14.14 -21.96
CA ALA A 19 -8.45 13.23 -22.80
C ALA A 19 -9.80 12.92 -22.11
N ASP A 20 -10.76 12.36 -22.88
CA ASP A 20 -11.98 11.86 -22.29
C ASP A 20 -11.69 10.73 -21.28
N ASP A 21 -12.43 10.67 -20.17
CA ASP A 21 -12.22 9.73 -19.06
C ASP A 21 -12.32 8.26 -19.49
N ASP A 22 -13.11 7.98 -20.56
CA ASP A 22 -13.37 6.63 -21.08
C ASP A 22 -12.35 6.16 -22.14
N GLU A 23 -11.34 6.99 -22.47
CA GLU A 23 -10.35 6.64 -23.51
C GLU A 23 -9.31 5.68 -22.95
N ALA A 24 -9.07 4.56 -23.62
CA ALA A 24 -8.10 3.53 -23.25
C ALA A 24 -6.94 3.45 -24.26
N SER A 25 -5.76 3.04 -23.79
CA SER A 25 -4.60 2.84 -24.65
C SER A 25 -4.82 1.72 -25.66
N THR A 26 -4.23 1.89 -26.85
CA THR A 26 -4.14 0.86 -27.87
C THR A 26 -2.81 0.10 -27.82
N THR A 27 -1.95 0.40 -26.84
CA THR A 27 -0.70 -0.31 -26.56
C THR A 27 -1.01 -1.71 -26.00
N LYS A 28 -0.10 -2.67 -26.19
CA LYS A 28 -0.26 -4.02 -25.63
C LYS A 28 -0.21 -4.02 -24.09
N LEU A 29 0.55 -3.08 -23.52
CA LEU A 29 0.67 -2.93 -22.07
C LEU A 29 -0.48 -2.11 -21.46
N GLY A 30 -1.35 -1.49 -22.27
CA GLY A 30 -2.48 -0.69 -21.76
C GLY A 30 -2.05 0.68 -21.23
N ASP A 31 -2.84 1.21 -20.29
CA ASP A 31 -2.64 2.54 -19.71
C ASP A 31 -1.43 2.60 -18.77
N TRP A 32 -0.90 3.81 -18.58
CA TRP A 32 0.13 4.10 -17.60
C TRP A 32 -0.34 5.20 -16.66
N PHE A 33 -0.25 4.97 -15.38
CA PHE A 33 -0.46 6.01 -14.37
C PHE A 33 0.80 6.83 -14.20
N ALA A 34 0.67 8.12 -13.90
CA ALA A 34 1.82 9.00 -13.73
C ALA A 34 1.62 10.01 -12.61
N THR A 35 2.67 10.27 -11.84
CA THR A 35 2.70 11.29 -10.78
C THR A 35 3.99 12.07 -10.77
N ALA A 36 3.97 13.29 -10.20
CA ALA A 36 5.16 14.11 -9.96
C ALA A 36 5.68 13.82 -8.54
N LEU A 37 6.98 13.56 -8.41
CA LEU A 37 7.71 13.41 -7.17
C LEU A 37 8.59 14.64 -6.95
N PHE A 38 8.47 15.26 -5.77
CA PHE A 38 9.19 16.50 -5.45
C PHE A 38 10.61 16.29 -4.93
N TRP A 39 11.22 15.19 -5.33
CA TRP A 39 12.64 14.93 -5.07
C TRP A 39 13.53 16.04 -5.64
N ARG A 40 14.81 16.01 -5.30
CA ARG A 40 15.80 16.94 -5.85
C ARG A 40 16.91 16.18 -6.58
N PRO A 41 16.88 16.14 -7.94
CA PRO A 41 15.94 16.81 -8.88
C PRO A 41 14.54 16.19 -8.88
N GLN A 42 13.53 16.95 -9.38
CA GLN A 42 12.15 16.46 -9.49
C GLN A 42 12.04 15.34 -10.51
N VAL A 43 11.30 14.31 -10.15
CA VAL A 43 11.12 13.06 -10.91
C VAL A 43 9.64 12.85 -11.24
N ALA A 44 9.36 12.26 -12.39
CA ALA A 44 8.06 11.69 -12.69
C ALA A 44 8.16 10.17 -12.53
N LEU A 45 7.18 9.58 -11.84
CA LEU A 45 6.98 8.14 -11.75
C LEU A 45 5.81 7.75 -12.63
N LEU A 46 6.03 6.83 -13.55
CA LEU A 46 4.99 6.16 -14.31
C LEU A 46 4.86 4.72 -13.82
N VAL A 47 3.64 4.21 -13.75
CA VAL A 47 3.36 2.80 -13.38
C VAL A 47 2.37 2.22 -14.38
N ASN A 48 2.70 1.10 -14.97
CA ASN A 48 1.84 0.40 -15.93
C ASN A 48 0.64 -0.25 -15.23
N THR A 49 -0.55 -0.18 -15.80
CA THR A 49 -1.77 -0.72 -15.16
C THR A 49 -1.83 -2.26 -15.16
N ARG A 50 -1.24 -2.93 -16.15
CA ARG A 50 -1.29 -4.39 -16.28
C ARG A 50 -0.15 -5.10 -15.55
N THR A 51 1.06 -4.54 -15.67
CA THR A 51 2.28 -5.14 -15.12
C THR A 51 2.69 -4.53 -13.79
N LEU A 52 2.14 -3.37 -13.42
CA LEU A 52 2.61 -2.52 -12.34
C LEU A 52 4.09 -2.12 -12.47
N LEU A 53 4.65 -2.19 -13.68
CA LEU A 53 6.04 -1.85 -13.96
C LEU A 53 6.31 -0.37 -13.68
N PRO A 54 7.25 -0.01 -12.79
CA PRO A 54 7.60 1.37 -12.52
C PRO A 54 8.60 1.90 -13.55
N VAL A 55 8.40 3.14 -14.00
CA VAL A 55 9.34 3.90 -14.83
C VAL A 55 9.58 5.25 -14.19
N PHE A 56 10.78 5.48 -13.66
CA PHE A 56 11.21 6.78 -13.17
C PHE A 56 11.91 7.55 -14.28
N MET A 57 11.53 8.83 -14.43
CA MET A 57 12.15 9.73 -15.41
C MET A 57 12.22 11.16 -14.87
N GLU A 58 13.08 11.99 -15.44
CA GLU A 58 13.15 13.40 -15.07
C GLU A 58 11.82 14.10 -15.36
N LEU A 59 11.27 14.82 -14.36
CA LEU A 59 10.05 15.59 -14.54
C LEU A 59 10.30 16.80 -15.48
N ALA A 60 11.43 17.48 -15.33
CA ALA A 60 11.73 18.69 -16.05
C ALA A 60 12.21 18.43 -17.50
N PRO A 61 11.74 19.21 -18.49
CA PRO A 61 10.64 20.17 -18.44
C PRO A 61 9.28 19.43 -18.41
N ALA A 62 8.40 19.79 -17.49
CA ALA A 62 7.11 19.12 -17.34
C ALA A 62 6.23 19.24 -18.61
N ALA A 63 6.34 20.32 -19.35
CA ALA A 63 5.57 20.53 -20.59
C ALA A 63 5.87 19.50 -21.69
N THR A 64 7.06 18.89 -21.70
CA THR A 64 7.48 17.88 -22.68
C THR A 64 7.48 16.45 -22.08
N LEU A 65 6.95 16.28 -20.88
CA LEU A 65 6.97 14.99 -20.20
C LEU A 65 6.33 13.90 -21.05
N LEU A 66 5.14 14.16 -21.61
CA LEU A 66 4.40 13.19 -22.41
C LEU A 66 5.12 12.83 -23.72
N ASP A 67 5.83 13.79 -24.31
CA ASP A 67 6.62 13.54 -25.51
C ASP A 67 7.86 12.66 -25.23
N ARG A 68 8.35 12.68 -23.97
CA ARG A 68 9.50 11.89 -23.51
C ARG A 68 9.11 10.54 -22.89
N ALA A 69 7.87 10.41 -22.42
CA ALA A 69 7.40 9.20 -21.75
C ALA A 69 7.57 7.92 -22.58
N PRO A 70 7.25 7.89 -23.91
CA PRO A 70 7.47 6.70 -24.73
C PRO A 70 8.91 6.23 -24.72
N ALA A 71 9.87 7.14 -24.84
CA ALA A 71 11.29 6.81 -24.85
C ALA A 71 11.77 6.29 -23.48
N ALA A 72 11.25 6.83 -22.38
CA ALA A 72 11.57 6.36 -21.04
C ALA A 72 11.00 4.95 -20.78
N ILE A 73 9.76 4.71 -21.19
CA ILE A 73 9.11 3.39 -21.13
C ILE A 73 9.94 2.38 -21.97
N GLU A 74 10.23 2.69 -23.22
CA GLU A 74 11.02 1.82 -24.10
C GLU A 74 12.39 1.49 -23.49
N ALA A 75 13.07 2.46 -22.88
CA ALA A 75 14.37 2.24 -22.26
C ALA A 75 14.32 1.20 -21.12
N VAL A 76 13.27 1.21 -20.31
CA VAL A 76 13.05 0.23 -19.23
C VAL A 76 12.67 -1.13 -19.82
N LEU A 77 11.72 -1.19 -20.77
CA LEU A 77 11.33 -2.44 -21.44
C LEU A 77 12.53 -3.14 -22.10
N ARG A 78 13.38 -2.37 -22.77
CA ARG A 78 14.62 -2.89 -23.39
C ARG A 78 15.59 -3.48 -22.35
N ARG A 79 15.68 -2.88 -21.18
CA ARG A 79 16.50 -3.39 -20.07
C ARG A 79 15.96 -4.68 -19.47
N HIS A 80 14.63 -4.90 -19.53
CA HIS A 80 14.00 -6.17 -19.17
C HIS A 80 14.09 -7.23 -20.27
N GLY A 81 14.82 -6.97 -21.36
CA GLY A 81 15.04 -7.95 -22.42
C GLY A 81 13.84 -8.16 -23.35
N VAL A 82 12.92 -7.21 -23.39
CA VAL A 82 11.79 -7.25 -24.33
C VAL A 82 12.29 -7.22 -25.76
N ASP A 83 11.78 -8.12 -26.61
CA ASP A 83 12.23 -8.27 -28.00
C ASP A 83 11.90 -7.05 -28.87
N GLU A 84 12.67 -6.85 -29.93
CA GLU A 84 12.57 -5.67 -30.80
C GLU A 84 11.23 -5.60 -31.54
N ALA A 85 10.57 -6.72 -31.84
CA ALA A 85 9.29 -6.73 -32.52
C ALA A 85 8.18 -6.20 -31.59
N PHE A 86 8.20 -6.58 -30.32
CA PHE A 86 7.30 -6.03 -29.30
C PHE A 86 7.57 -4.54 -29.10
N LEU A 87 8.85 -4.15 -28.94
CA LEU A 87 9.23 -2.74 -28.74
C LEU A 87 8.82 -1.86 -29.94
N ALA A 88 8.95 -2.36 -31.17
CA ALA A 88 8.54 -1.63 -32.36
C ALA A 88 7.01 -1.41 -32.40
N ALA A 89 6.23 -2.43 -32.04
CA ALA A 89 4.77 -2.32 -31.97
C ALA A 89 4.31 -1.35 -30.88
N GLU A 90 4.93 -1.41 -29.69
CA GLU A 90 4.65 -0.46 -28.61
C GLU A 90 5.02 0.98 -29.00
N ARG A 91 6.18 1.19 -29.62
CA ARG A 91 6.61 2.50 -30.10
C ARG A 91 5.66 3.09 -31.11
N GLU A 92 5.16 2.30 -32.07
CA GLU A 92 4.16 2.72 -33.04
C GLU A 92 2.84 3.10 -32.33
N ALA A 93 2.38 2.27 -31.39
CA ALA A 93 1.16 2.55 -30.63
C ALA A 93 1.32 3.78 -29.72
N MET A 94 2.52 4.03 -29.18
CA MET A 94 2.81 5.20 -28.35
C MET A 94 3.10 6.50 -29.14
N ALA A 95 2.95 6.51 -30.47
CA ALA A 95 3.18 7.72 -31.27
C ALA A 95 2.22 8.87 -30.97
N ASP A 96 0.99 8.59 -30.52
CA ASP A 96 0.04 9.57 -29.98
C ASP A 96 -0.08 9.34 -28.47
N VAL A 97 0.21 10.37 -27.67
CA VAL A 97 0.16 10.32 -26.19
C VAL A 97 -0.85 11.30 -25.66
N ARG A 98 -1.78 10.80 -24.88
CA ARG A 98 -2.84 11.61 -24.25
C ARG A 98 -2.79 11.50 -22.74
N MET A 99 -3.30 12.51 -22.06
CA MET A 99 -3.36 12.55 -20.60
C MET A 99 -4.82 12.49 -20.14
N ALA A 100 -5.12 11.58 -19.23
CA ALA A 100 -6.43 11.43 -18.59
C ALA A 100 -6.28 11.53 -17.04
N PRO A 101 -7.38 11.75 -16.29
CA PRO A 101 -7.39 11.60 -14.85
C PRO A 101 -7.11 10.16 -14.40
N THR A 102 -6.62 10.00 -13.17
CA THR A 102 -6.47 8.69 -12.54
C THR A 102 -7.84 8.11 -12.18
N ASN A 103 -7.99 6.79 -12.29
CA ASN A 103 -9.28 6.10 -12.08
C ASN A 103 -9.15 4.74 -11.33
N ASP A 104 -7.95 4.40 -10.81
CA ASP A 104 -7.71 3.15 -10.09
C ASP A 104 -6.88 3.40 -8.82
N ARG A 105 -7.46 3.06 -7.65
CA ARG A 105 -6.82 3.23 -6.33
C ARG A 105 -5.70 2.25 -6.09
N SER A 106 -5.82 1.03 -6.59
CA SER A 106 -4.80 0.00 -6.40
C SER A 106 -3.49 0.43 -7.04
N VAL A 107 -3.55 0.92 -8.30
CA VAL A 107 -2.37 1.45 -8.99
C VAL A 107 -1.80 2.68 -8.27
N LEU A 108 -2.65 3.57 -7.75
CA LEU A 108 -2.21 4.73 -6.97
C LEU A 108 -1.52 4.33 -5.66
N GLY A 109 -1.99 3.27 -5.00
CA GLY A 109 -1.34 2.70 -3.82
C GLY A 109 0.07 2.22 -4.14
N VAL A 110 0.21 1.40 -5.18
CA VAL A 110 1.52 0.92 -5.66
C VAL A 110 2.45 2.08 -6.08
N MET A 111 1.91 3.14 -6.69
CA MET A 111 2.71 4.33 -7.02
C MET A 111 3.25 5.03 -5.77
N LYS A 112 2.46 5.13 -4.70
CA LYS A 112 2.91 5.73 -3.44
C LYS A 112 4.00 4.88 -2.79
N GLU A 113 3.86 3.56 -2.82
CA GLU A 113 4.87 2.62 -2.36
C GLU A 113 6.18 2.77 -3.16
N PHE A 114 6.13 2.75 -4.48
CA PHE A 114 7.32 2.99 -5.30
C PHE A 114 7.94 4.37 -5.08
N ALA A 115 7.15 5.40 -4.82
CA ALA A 115 7.66 6.73 -4.50
C ALA A 115 8.45 6.70 -3.19
N PHE A 116 7.91 6.07 -2.15
CA PHE A 116 8.57 5.93 -0.85
C PHE A 116 9.86 5.09 -0.95
N LEU A 117 9.78 3.88 -1.51
CA LEU A 117 10.94 3.01 -1.69
C LEU A 117 12.02 3.66 -2.57
N GLY A 118 11.59 4.35 -3.62
CA GLY A 118 12.51 5.06 -4.52
C GLY A 118 13.25 6.20 -3.84
N GLU A 119 12.58 6.99 -3.01
CA GLU A 119 13.19 8.07 -2.24
C GLU A 119 14.20 7.52 -1.23
N HIS A 120 13.82 6.47 -0.52
CA HIS A 120 14.70 5.77 0.42
C HIS A 120 15.96 5.24 -0.28
N HIS A 121 15.82 4.55 -1.41
CA HIS A 121 16.97 4.06 -2.18
C HIS A 121 17.87 5.20 -2.65
N GLN A 122 17.33 6.29 -3.14
CA GLN A 122 18.12 7.43 -3.61
C GLN A 122 18.84 8.14 -2.46
N SER A 123 18.31 8.12 -1.25
CA SER A 123 18.96 8.71 -0.09
C SER A 123 20.16 7.90 0.41
N ILE A 124 20.12 6.57 0.31
CA ILE A 124 21.20 5.68 0.81
C ILE A 124 22.27 5.44 -0.25
N ALA A 125 21.85 5.08 -1.46
CA ALA A 125 22.75 4.72 -2.56
C ALA A 125 22.19 5.23 -3.90
N PRO A 126 22.46 6.50 -4.28
CA PRO A 126 21.94 7.08 -5.50
C PRO A 126 22.30 6.26 -6.74
N VAL A 127 21.30 5.95 -7.55
CA VAL A 127 21.43 5.24 -8.83
C VAL A 127 20.74 6.05 -9.93
N SER A 128 20.98 5.70 -11.21
CA SER A 128 20.22 6.31 -12.30
C SER A 128 18.74 5.93 -12.23
N LEU A 129 17.85 6.81 -12.73
CA LEU A 129 16.40 6.57 -12.69
C LEU A 129 15.99 5.26 -13.40
N VAL A 130 16.69 4.88 -14.46
CA VAL A 130 16.47 3.59 -15.13
C VAL A 130 16.88 2.42 -14.22
N GLN A 131 18.02 2.52 -13.52
CA GLN A 131 18.43 1.50 -12.56
C GLN A 131 17.47 1.39 -11.38
N LEU A 132 16.94 2.53 -10.91
CA LEU A 132 15.91 2.55 -9.88
C LEU A 132 14.64 1.83 -10.35
N SER A 133 14.18 2.12 -11.59
CA SER A 133 13.06 1.42 -12.21
C SER A 133 13.27 -0.10 -12.25
N MET A 134 14.45 -0.53 -12.67
CA MET A 134 14.81 -1.97 -12.72
C MET A 134 14.81 -2.61 -11.33
N LYS A 135 15.38 -1.91 -10.35
CA LYS A 135 15.47 -2.42 -8.98
C LYS A 135 14.09 -2.60 -8.35
N LEU A 136 13.22 -1.61 -8.50
CA LEU A 136 11.88 -1.64 -7.92
C LEU A 136 10.90 -2.54 -8.70
N ALA A 137 11.16 -2.84 -9.98
CA ALA A 137 10.34 -3.79 -10.74
C ALA A 137 10.36 -5.22 -10.16
N GLY A 138 11.42 -5.60 -9.44
CA GLY A 138 11.53 -6.88 -8.75
C GLY A 138 10.89 -6.91 -7.35
N THR A 139 10.37 -5.78 -6.86
CA THR A 139 9.69 -5.73 -5.57
C THR A 139 8.43 -6.59 -5.61
N PRO A 140 8.20 -7.48 -4.61
CA PRO A 140 6.93 -8.21 -4.50
C PRO A 140 5.77 -7.23 -4.34
N LEU A 141 4.70 -7.44 -5.11
CA LEU A 141 3.52 -6.57 -5.12
C LEU A 141 2.26 -7.38 -4.84
N GLY A 142 1.48 -6.99 -3.84
CA GLY A 142 0.24 -7.62 -3.46
C GLY A 142 -0.72 -7.89 -4.62
N PRO A 143 -1.02 -6.91 -5.49
CA PRO A 143 -1.91 -7.11 -6.65
C PRO A 143 -1.43 -8.16 -7.67
N LEU A 144 -0.11 -8.38 -7.79
CA LEU A 144 0.47 -9.35 -8.74
C LEU A 144 0.67 -10.75 -8.16
N ARG A 145 0.45 -10.92 -6.88
CA ARG A 145 0.85 -12.10 -6.15
C ARG A 145 0.20 -13.40 -6.60
N LYS A 146 -1.07 -13.37 -7.00
CA LYS A 146 -1.78 -14.53 -7.57
C LYS A 146 -1.37 -14.87 -9.00
N ARG A 147 -0.52 -14.04 -9.60
CA ARG A 147 -0.07 -14.17 -11.00
C ARG A 147 1.42 -14.47 -11.03
N THR A 148 2.24 -13.48 -10.85
CA THR A 148 3.70 -13.56 -11.05
C THR A 148 4.51 -13.05 -9.85
N GLY A 149 3.88 -12.34 -8.92
CA GLY A 149 4.46 -11.82 -7.69
C GLY A 149 5.15 -10.46 -7.83
N SER A 150 5.71 -10.11 -8.99
CA SER A 150 6.42 -8.85 -9.21
C SER A 150 6.21 -8.31 -10.63
N ALA A 151 6.46 -7.02 -10.82
CA ALA A 151 6.22 -6.31 -12.07
C ALA A 151 7.10 -6.82 -13.23
N ASP A 152 8.34 -7.17 -12.98
CA ASP A 152 9.27 -7.71 -13.96
C ASP A 152 8.83 -9.10 -14.45
N ARG A 153 8.38 -9.97 -13.55
CA ARG A 153 7.84 -11.30 -13.89
C ARG A 153 6.52 -11.18 -14.64
N GLU A 154 5.67 -10.23 -14.28
CA GLU A 154 4.42 -9.98 -14.98
C GLU A 154 4.68 -9.48 -16.41
N LEU A 155 5.63 -8.58 -16.59
CA LEU A 155 6.07 -8.15 -17.92
C LEU A 155 6.57 -9.35 -18.75
N ALA A 156 7.40 -10.20 -18.17
CA ALA A 156 7.94 -11.38 -18.86
C ALA A 156 6.82 -12.34 -19.29
N ALA A 157 5.80 -12.54 -18.46
CA ALA A 157 4.65 -13.39 -18.79
C ALA A 157 3.84 -12.82 -19.98
N ILE A 158 3.58 -11.51 -19.99
CA ILE A 158 2.86 -10.85 -21.09
C ILE A 158 3.65 -10.92 -22.40
N VAL A 159 4.96 -10.61 -22.36
CA VAL A 159 5.82 -10.63 -23.54
C VAL A 159 6.03 -12.06 -24.06
N GLY A 160 6.16 -13.04 -23.15
CA GLY A 160 6.32 -14.45 -23.48
C GLY A 160 5.07 -15.15 -24.03
N GLY A 161 3.92 -14.44 -24.09
CA GLY A 161 2.66 -15.00 -24.61
C GLY A 161 2.01 -16.03 -23.68
N THR A 162 2.43 -16.11 -22.43
CA THR A 162 1.83 -16.95 -21.38
C THR A 162 0.71 -16.20 -20.65
N ASP A 163 0.25 -15.10 -21.24
CA ASP A 163 -0.79 -14.23 -20.70
C ASP A 163 -2.11 -15.02 -20.53
N SER A 164 -2.31 -15.53 -19.33
CA SER A 164 -3.63 -15.88 -18.85
C SER A 164 -4.36 -14.56 -18.65
N LEU A 165 -5.40 -14.29 -19.42
CA LEU A 165 -6.29 -13.13 -19.30
C LEU A 165 -7.05 -13.10 -17.95
N ALA A 166 -6.38 -13.35 -16.86
CA ALA A 166 -6.89 -13.02 -15.56
C ALA A 166 -6.85 -11.50 -15.44
N GLU A 167 -8.00 -10.89 -15.67
CA GLU A 167 -8.32 -9.53 -15.31
C GLU A 167 -7.64 -9.19 -13.98
N VAL A 168 -6.97 -8.05 -13.88
CA VAL A 168 -6.61 -7.47 -12.58
C VAL A 168 -7.91 -7.50 -11.79
N ILE A 169 -7.99 -8.38 -10.78
CA ILE A 169 -9.22 -8.56 -10.02
C ILE A 169 -9.44 -7.22 -9.34
N PRO A 170 -10.47 -6.46 -9.71
CA PRO A 170 -10.83 -5.27 -8.95
C PRO A 170 -11.02 -5.72 -7.52
N LEU A 171 -10.47 -5.00 -6.57
CA LEU A 171 -10.78 -5.21 -5.16
C LEU A 171 -12.29 -5.38 -5.05
N PRO A 172 -12.80 -6.47 -4.42
CA PRO A 172 -14.22 -6.66 -4.30
C PRO A 172 -14.83 -5.39 -3.72
N PRO A 173 -15.98 -4.92 -4.23
CA PRO A 173 -16.64 -3.77 -3.68
C PRO A 173 -16.81 -4.02 -2.18
N HIS A 174 -16.41 -3.06 -1.37
CA HIS A 174 -16.59 -3.13 0.07
C HIS A 174 -18.05 -3.49 0.38
N GLU A 175 -18.28 -4.62 1.02
CA GLU A 175 -19.55 -4.81 1.69
C GLU A 175 -19.64 -3.70 2.73
N ALA A 176 -20.54 -2.75 2.49
CA ALA A 176 -20.80 -1.68 3.44
C ALA A 176 -21.22 -2.34 4.74
N THR A 177 -20.34 -2.33 5.74
CA THR A 177 -20.73 -2.70 7.09
C THR A 177 -21.87 -1.76 7.48
N ASP A 178 -22.98 -2.32 7.98
CA ASP A 178 -24.13 -1.53 8.43
C ASP A 178 -23.65 -0.36 9.28
N ALA A 179 -24.19 0.82 9.00
CA ALA A 179 -23.83 2.02 9.73
C ALA A 179 -24.03 1.76 11.24
N PRO A 180 -23.00 1.94 12.07
CA PRO A 180 -23.15 1.71 13.49
C PRO A 180 -24.23 2.62 14.05
N PRO A 181 -24.97 2.20 15.11
CA PRO A 181 -25.88 3.08 15.84
C PRO A 181 -25.08 4.31 16.29
N ALA A 182 -25.68 5.49 16.15
CA ALA A 182 -25.05 6.73 16.59
C ALA A 182 -24.56 6.57 18.04
N PRO A 183 -23.28 6.82 18.34
CA PRO A 183 -22.74 6.61 19.67
C PRO A 183 -23.48 7.50 20.67
N ALA A 184 -23.95 6.90 21.77
CA ALA A 184 -24.34 7.66 22.95
C ALA A 184 -23.10 8.43 23.41
N SER A 185 -23.23 9.73 23.71
CA SER A 185 -22.11 10.56 24.14
C SER A 185 -21.35 9.87 25.27
N PRO A 186 -20.07 9.47 25.06
CA PRO A 186 -19.32 8.72 26.05
C PRO A 186 -19.05 9.63 27.27
N ALA A 187 -19.06 9.04 28.44
CA ALA A 187 -18.59 9.72 29.67
C ALA A 187 -17.10 10.04 29.49
N SER A 188 -16.68 11.23 29.92
CA SER A 188 -15.27 11.62 29.94
C SER A 188 -14.44 10.55 30.67
N GLY A 189 -13.45 9.95 29.99
CA GLY A 189 -12.57 8.93 30.56
C GLY A 189 -13.06 7.48 30.34
N SER A 190 -13.41 7.09 29.14
CA SER A 190 -13.73 5.70 28.80
C SER A 190 -12.52 4.99 28.17
N VAL A 191 -12.38 3.68 28.48
CA VAL A 191 -11.37 2.80 27.90
C VAL A 191 -12.04 1.86 26.91
N TYR A 192 -11.56 1.85 25.69
CA TYR A 192 -12.05 1.00 24.62
C TYR A 192 -11.20 -0.28 24.54
N GLN A 193 -11.86 -1.42 24.66
CA GLN A 193 -11.26 -2.72 24.39
C GLN A 193 -11.56 -3.08 22.95
N LEU A 194 -10.50 -3.13 22.13
CA LEU A 194 -10.58 -3.42 20.71
C LEU A 194 -10.00 -4.80 20.41
N GLU A 195 -10.77 -5.63 19.70
CA GLU A 195 -10.24 -6.82 19.04
C GLU A 195 -9.89 -6.44 17.59
N VAL A 196 -8.62 -6.57 17.24
CA VAL A 196 -8.09 -6.31 15.89
C VAL A 196 -7.70 -7.63 15.28
N THR A 197 -8.42 -8.05 14.24
CA THR A 197 -8.22 -9.36 13.57
C THR A 197 -7.79 -9.11 12.13
N LEU A 198 -6.65 -9.71 11.74
CA LEU A 198 -6.15 -9.67 10.37
C LEU A 198 -7.00 -10.58 9.48
N HIS A 199 -7.54 -10.04 8.39
CA HIS A 199 -8.34 -10.80 7.44
C HIS A 199 -7.48 -11.79 6.63
N ASP A 200 -8.13 -12.84 6.14
CA ASP A 200 -7.56 -13.82 5.20
C ASP A 200 -6.32 -14.55 5.72
N THR A 201 -6.12 -14.59 7.04
CA THR A 201 -5.11 -15.44 7.70
C THR A 201 -5.76 -16.64 8.38
N GLU A 202 -5.26 -17.85 8.09
CA GLU A 202 -5.69 -19.10 8.73
C GLU A 202 -4.49 -19.89 9.25
N PRO A 203 -4.48 -20.20 10.55
CA PRO A 203 -5.38 -19.71 11.61
C PRO A 203 -5.28 -18.18 11.81
N PRO A 204 -6.32 -17.54 12.40
CA PRO A 204 -6.37 -16.07 12.48
C PRO A 204 -5.25 -15.47 13.34
N VAL A 205 -4.69 -14.38 12.87
CA VAL A 205 -3.77 -13.50 13.62
C VAL A 205 -4.61 -12.35 14.19
N TRP A 206 -4.57 -12.16 15.50
CA TRP A 206 -5.36 -11.10 16.13
C TRP A 206 -4.69 -10.54 17.39
N ARG A 207 -5.11 -9.33 17.77
CA ARG A 207 -4.66 -8.62 18.97
C ARG A 207 -5.85 -8.03 19.72
N ARG A 208 -5.78 -8.01 21.04
CA ARG A 208 -6.72 -7.29 21.90
C ARG A 208 -5.99 -6.15 22.59
N VAL A 209 -6.41 -4.94 22.30
CA VAL A 209 -5.77 -3.73 22.81
C VAL A 209 -6.73 -2.87 23.62
N LEU A 210 -6.18 -2.17 24.60
CA LEU A 210 -6.89 -1.15 25.37
C LEU A 210 -6.38 0.23 24.95
N VAL A 211 -7.29 1.13 24.61
CA VAL A 211 -6.99 2.51 24.24
C VAL A 211 -7.92 3.48 24.96
N ASP A 212 -7.47 4.71 25.17
CA ASP A 212 -8.35 5.77 25.64
C ASP A 212 -9.38 6.10 24.56
N GLY A 213 -10.67 6.18 24.89
CA GLY A 213 -11.73 6.56 23.96
C GLY A 213 -11.51 7.95 23.33
N ALA A 214 -10.81 8.84 24.03
CA ALA A 214 -10.42 10.15 23.53
C ALA A 214 -9.27 10.11 22.51
N SER A 215 -8.61 8.96 22.31
CA SER A 215 -7.54 8.80 21.32
C SER A 215 -8.02 9.14 19.93
N THR A 216 -7.18 9.82 19.15
CA THR A 216 -7.43 10.05 17.72
C THR A 216 -7.28 8.74 16.94
N LEU A 217 -7.87 8.67 15.74
CA LEU A 217 -7.69 7.50 14.89
C LEU A 217 -6.22 7.31 14.48
N HIS A 218 -5.47 8.40 14.35
CA HIS A 218 -4.02 8.34 14.15
C HIS A 218 -3.33 7.59 15.30
N HIS A 219 -3.67 7.90 16.55
CA HIS A 219 -3.10 7.16 17.69
C HIS A 219 -3.58 5.70 17.74
N VAL A 220 -4.81 5.41 17.34
CA VAL A 220 -5.29 4.02 17.18
C VAL A 220 -4.47 3.27 16.13
N HIS A 221 -4.15 3.91 15.01
CA HIS A 221 -3.23 3.35 14.01
C HIS A 221 -1.86 3.02 14.60
N GLU A 222 -1.21 3.94 15.34
CA GLU A 222 0.07 3.69 16.00
C GLU A 222 0.00 2.49 16.96
N VAL A 223 -1.09 2.38 17.73
CA VAL A 223 -1.33 1.25 18.63
C VAL A 223 -1.45 -0.07 17.86
N ILE A 224 -2.15 -0.08 16.73
CA ILE A 224 -2.27 -1.28 15.87
C ILE A 224 -0.89 -1.66 15.32
N GLN A 225 -0.15 -0.72 14.77
CA GLN A 225 1.19 -0.95 14.24
C GLN A 225 2.12 -1.55 15.31
N ALA A 226 2.11 -1.01 16.52
CA ALA A 226 2.89 -1.53 17.64
C ALA A 226 2.44 -2.94 18.08
N ALA A 227 1.12 -3.21 18.08
CA ALA A 227 0.56 -4.49 18.47
C ALA A 227 0.87 -5.60 17.46
N PHE A 228 0.98 -5.26 16.19
CA PHE A 228 1.37 -6.18 15.13
C PHE A 228 2.89 -6.21 14.92
N GLY A 229 3.66 -5.26 15.43
CA GLY A 229 5.11 -5.20 15.28
C GLY A 229 5.55 -4.72 13.90
N TRP A 230 4.72 -3.94 13.23
CA TRP A 230 5.00 -3.30 11.94
C TRP A 230 5.69 -1.94 12.12
N TRP A 231 6.37 -1.46 11.07
CA TRP A 231 7.24 -0.29 11.15
C TRP A 231 6.59 1.00 10.65
N ASN A 232 5.30 0.95 10.27
CA ASN A 232 4.55 2.12 9.77
C ASN A 232 5.17 2.76 8.51
N TYR A 233 5.64 1.93 7.57
CA TYR A 233 6.23 2.38 6.31
C TYR A 233 5.21 2.62 5.20
N HIS A 234 4.00 2.09 5.35
CA HIS A 234 2.97 2.10 4.32
C HIS A 234 1.79 3.00 4.68
N LEU A 235 0.99 3.31 3.67
CA LEU A 235 -0.24 4.08 3.85
C LEU A 235 -1.33 3.23 4.51
N HIS A 236 -2.23 3.93 5.18
CA HIS A 236 -3.36 3.29 5.85
C HIS A 236 -4.64 4.13 5.75
N GLU A 237 -5.76 3.48 6.00
CA GLU A 237 -7.07 4.10 6.05
C GLU A 237 -7.96 3.35 7.05
N VAL A 238 -8.77 4.08 7.81
CA VAL A 238 -9.84 3.52 8.65
C VAL A 238 -11.17 3.79 7.99
N GLU A 239 -12.03 2.79 7.92
CA GLU A 239 -13.38 2.91 7.39
C GLU A 239 -14.43 2.59 8.46
N VAL A 240 -15.46 3.43 8.54
CA VAL A 240 -16.61 3.25 9.42
C VAL A 240 -17.88 3.50 8.60
N GLY A 241 -18.60 2.47 8.26
CA GLY A 241 -19.71 2.57 7.31
C GLY A 241 -19.22 3.09 5.95
N ARG A 242 -19.73 4.28 5.54
CA ARG A 242 -19.28 4.94 4.30
C ARG A 242 -18.24 6.03 4.52
N ALA A 243 -17.87 6.29 5.76
CA ALA A 243 -16.89 7.32 6.09
C ALA A 243 -15.48 6.75 6.07
N ARG A 244 -14.56 7.48 5.45
CA ARG A 244 -13.14 7.15 5.34
C ARG A 244 -12.33 8.15 6.15
N TYR A 245 -11.31 7.66 6.85
CA TYR A 245 -10.42 8.43 7.71
C TYR A 245 -8.98 8.02 7.43
N GLY A 246 -8.09 8.97 7.29
CA GLY A 246 -6.68 8.73 6.98
C GLY A 246 -5.92 10.05 6.90
N VAL A 247 -4.76 10.04 6.29
CA VAL A 247 -4.00 11.27 6.01
C VAL A 247 -4.50 11.86 4.69
N PRO A 248 -5.21 13.03 4.70
CA PRO A 248 -5.69 13.63 3.47
C PRO A 248 -4.50 14.07 2.60
N ASP A 249 -4.51 13.65 1.35
CA ASP A 249 -3.61 14.20 0.32
C ASP A 249 -4.38 15.26 -0.47
N PRO A 250 -4.06 16.57 -0.32
CA PRO A 250 -4.76 17.64 -1.03
C PRO A 250 -4.61 17.57 -2.55
N GLU A 251 -3.65 16.77 -3.02
CA GLU A 251 -3.37 16.59 -4.45
C GLU A 251 -4.03 15.32 -5.02
N GLU A 252 -4.70 14.52 -4.18
CA GLU A 252 -5.49 13.37 -4.61
C GLU A 252 -6.83 13.87 -5.13
N ASP A 253 -7.12 13.62 -6.42
CA ASP A 253 -8.37 14.04 -7.09
C ASP A 253 -9.34 12.89 -7.33
N TRP A 254 -9.08 11.75 -6.72
CA TRP A 254 -9.89 10.56 -6.85
C TRP A 254 -10.92 10.44 -5.72
N GLY A 255 -12.15 10.88 -5.99
CA GLY A 255 -13.24 10.88 -5.02
C GLY A 255 -13.06 11.88 -3.86
N PRO A 256 -13.97 11.90 -2.89
CA PRO A 256 -13.82 12.75 -1.72
C PRO A 256 -12.62 12.27 -0.88
N PRO A 257 -11.71 13.17 -0.46
CA PRO A 257 -10.56 12.81 0.36
C PRO A 257 -11.02 12.22 1.70
N PRO A 258 -10.22 11.33 2.33
CA PRO A 258 -10.50 10.86 3.67
C PRO A 258 -10.54 12.03 4.65
N LYS A 259 -11.30 11.92 5.73
CA LYS A 259 -11.26 12.88 6.83
C LYS A 259 -9.94 12.72 7.57
N ASP A 260 -9.33 13.84 7.99
CA ASP A 260 -8.07 13.85 8.73
C ASP A 260 -8.19 13.08 10.05
N GLU A 261 -7.61 11.91 10.13
CA GLU A 261 -7.63 10.99 11.26
C GLU A 261 -7.05 11.60 12.56
N ARG A 262 -6.15 12.58 12.44
CA ARG A 262 -5.56 13.31 13.57
C ARG A 262 -6.58 14.16 14.31
N ARG A 263 -7.72 14.44 13.70
CA ARG A 263 -8.79 15.28 14.23
C ARG A 263 -10.02 14.51 14.67
N ILE A 264 -10.04 13.19 14.45
CA ILE A 264 -11.19 12.35 14.75
C ILE A 264 -10.88 11.46 15.93
N ARG A 265 -11.68 11.57 16.99
CA ARG A 265 -11.58 10.73 18.19
C ARG A 265 -12.35 9.43 17.97
N LEU A 266 -11.83 8.33 18.52
CA LEU A 266 -12.47 7.02 18.47
C LEU A 266 -13.88 7.05 19.07
N ASP A 267 -14.05 7.68 20.25
CA ASP A 267 -15.33 7.78 20.95
C ASP A 267 -16.40 8.63 20.22
N SER A 268 -15.98 9.43 19.23
CA SER A 268 -16.91 10.23 18.41
C SER A 268 -17.52 9.46 17.24
N ILE A 269 -16.97 8.28 16.91
CA ILE A 269 -17.38 7.52 15.71
C ILE A 269 -17.75 6.08 16.00
N ALA A 270 -17.40 5.54 17.18
CA ALA A 270 -17.61 4.15 17.53
C ALA A 270 -18.08 4.01 18.98
N GLY A 271 -18.87 2.99 19.25
CA GLY A 271 -19.31 2.55 20.56
C GLY A 271 -19.17 1.04 20.69
N GLU A 272 -19.57 0.47 21.83
CA GLU A 272 -19.55 -0.97 22.07
C GLU A 272 -20.35 -1.70 20.97
N GLY A 273 -19.76 -2.77 20.40
CA GLY A 273 -20.31 -3.54 19.28
C GLY A 273 -20.02 -2.94 17.90
N SER A 274 -19.45 -1.73 17.80
CA SER A 274 -19.08 -1.13 16.52
C SER A 274 -17.98 -1.94 15.84
N LYS A 275 -18.06 -2.02 14.50
CA LYS A 275 -17.06 -2.63 13.64
C LYS A 275 -16.46 -1.57 12.74
N LEU A 276 -15.14 -1.53 12.67
CA LEU A 276 -14.37 -0.68 11.78
C LEU A 276 -13.49 -1.58 10.90
N THR A 277 -13.17 -1.12 9.71
CA THR A 277 -12.12 -1.74 8.88
C THR A 277 -10.89 -0.84 8.91
N TYR A 278 -9.72 -1.44 9.14
CA TYR A 278 -8.45 -0.77 9.05
C TYR A 278 -7.64 -1.44 7.93
N ASN A 279 -7.30 -0.66 6.92
CA ASN A 279 -6.51 -1.10 5.78
C ASN A 279 -5.11 -0.51 5.92
N TYR A 280 -4.10 -1.35 5.89
CA TYR A 280 -2.69 -0.98 5.94
C TYR A 280 -1.98 -1.57 4.75
N ASP A 281 -1.07 -0.82 4.14
CA ASP A 281 -0.36 -1.20 2.94
C ASP A 281 -1.32 -1.56 1.79
N PHE A 282 -1.64 -0.59 0.97
CA PHE A 282 -2.55 -0.80 -0.18
C PHE A 282 -1.93 -1.68 -1.28
N GLY A 283 -0.61 -1.93 -1.23
CA GLY A 283 0.09 -2.90 -2.07
C GLY A 283 -0.16 -4.33 -1.63
N ASP A 284 0.09 -4.65 -0.35
CA ASP A 284 -0.11 -5.96 0.26
C ASP A 284 -1.57 -6.20 0.71
N ASP A 285 -2.39 -5.14 0.77
CA ASP A 285 -3.83 -5.17 1.13
C ASP A 285 -4.09 -5.81 2.50
N TRP A 286 -3.33 -5.41 3.52
CA TRP A 286 -3.52 -5.87 4.89
C TRP A 286 -4.79 -5.28 5.50
N ARG A 287 -5.89 -6.01 5.41
CA ARG A 287 -7.19 -5.63 5.99
C ARG A 287 -7.34 -6.18 7.39
N HIS A 288 -7.79 -5.32 8.30
CA HIS A 288 -8.09 -5.70 9.68
C HIS A 288 -9.53 -5.34 9.99
N ARG A 289 -10.20 -6.25 10.66
CA ARG A 289 -11.44 -5.96 11.34
C ARG A 289 -11.12 -5.47 12.75
N ILE A 290 -11.60 -4.30 13.11
CA ILE A 290 -11.58 -3.80 14.48
C ILE A 290 -12.98 -3.94 15.04
N LEU A 291 -13.14 -4.70 16.13
CA LEU A 291 -14.37 -4.81 16.89
C LEU A 291 -14.19 -4.08 18.21
N VAL A 292 -15.06 -3.11 18.54
CA VAL A 292 -15.15 -2.55 19.87
C VAL A 292 -15.87 -3.56 20.75
N GLU A 293 -15.11 -4.40 21.47
CA GLU A 293 -15.70 -5.45 22.30
C GLU A 293 -16.39 -4.89 23.55
N LYS A 294 -15.77 -3.85 24.17
CA LYS A 294 -16.27 -3.24 25.41
C LYS A 294 -15.88 -1.77 25.49
N VAL A 295 -16.72 -1.00 26.13
CA VAL A 295 -16.43 0.35 26.60
C VAL A 295 -16.45 0.36 28.12
N LEU A 296 -15.27 0.52 28.73
CA LEU A 296 -15.04 0.40 30.16
C LEU A 296 -14.86 1.78 30.78
N ALA A 297 -15.19 1.92 32.09
CA ALA A 297 -14.80 3.09 32.83
C ALA A 297 -13.27 3.18 32.97
N ALA A 298 -12.71 4.39 32.90
CA ALA A 298 -11.29 4.60 33.12
C ALA A 298 -10.86 4.13 34.52
N ASP A 299 -9.83 3.33 34.59
CA ASP A 299 -9.13 2.96 35.79
C ASP A 299 -7.76 3.65 35.80
N PRO A 300 -7.47 4.56 36.73
CA PRO A 300 -6.20 5.29 36.81
C PRO A 300 -4.96 4.37 36.96
N THR A 301 -5.19 3.14 37.40
CA THR A 301 -4.09 2.14 37.55
C THR A 301 -3.75 1.41 36.26
N THR A 302 -4.61 1.49 35.24
CA THR A 302 -4.39 0.85 33.94
C THR A 302 -3.56 1.76 33.03
N ALA A 303 -2.35 1.33 32.73
CA ALA A 303 -1.51 2.04 31.76
C ALA A 303 -2.05 1.84 30.35
N LEU A 304 -2.34 2.95 29.65
CA LEU A 304 -2.82 2.97 28.28
C LEU A 304 -1.78 3.62 27.34
N PRO A 305 -1.70 3.21 26.08
CA PRO A 305 -2.33 2.02 25.50
C PRO A 305 -1.67 0.72 25.97
N ALA A 306 -2.40 -0.41 25.85
CA ALA A 306 -1.90 -1.73 26.23
C ALA A 306 -2.39 -2.81 25.26
N CYS A 307 -1.53 -3.76 24.92
CA CYS A 307 -1.93 -5.04 24.32
C CYS A 307 -2.09 -6.06 25.46
N ILE A 308 -3.29 -6.63 25.60
CA ILE A 308 -3.62 -7.49 26.74
C ILE A 308 -3.80 -8.96 26.35
N ASP A 309 -3.99 -9.25 25.05
CA ASP A 309 -4.19 -10.60 24.56
C ASP A 309 -3.94 -10.63 23.04
N GLY A 310 -3.75 -11.81 22.48
CA GLY A 310 -3.56 -12.01 21.04
C GLY A 310 -3.18 -13.43 20.71
N ARG A 311 -3.01 -13.68 19.44
CA ARG A 311 -2.58 -15.01 18.97
C ARG A 311 -1.76 -14.86 17.69
N ARG A 312 -0.70 -15.67 17.63
CA ARG A 312 0.22 -15.86 16.50
C ARG A 312 1.11 -14.66 16.20
N ALA A 313 2.25 -14.94 15.61
CA ALA A 313 3.13 -13.92 15.09
C ALA A 313 2.45 -13.14 13.96
N CYS A 314 2.75 -11.85 13.92
CA CYS A 314 2.32 -11.06 12.80
C CYS A 314 3.14 -11.41 11.54
N PRO A 315 2.53 -11.37 10.35
CA PRO A 315 3.27 -11.46 9.10
C PRO A 315 4.41 -10.44 9.07
N PRO A 316 5.59 -10.81 8.54
CA PRO A 316 6.60 -9.81 8.21
C PRO A 316 6.05 -8.79 7.19
N GLU A 317 6.44 -7.52 7.29
CA GLU A 317 6.13 -6.52 6.26
C GLU A 317 6.71 -6.95 4.91
N ASP A 318 6.11 -6.49 3.82
CA ASP A 318 6.52 -6.80 2.44
C ASP A 318 6.55 -8.30 2.10
N CYS A 319 5.93 -9.13 2.94
CA CYS A 319 5.83 -10.56 2.62
C CYS A 319 4.77 -10.82 1.55
N GLY A 320 4.01 -9.80 1.08
CA GLY A 320 3.10 -9.71 -0.02
C GLY A 320 1.68 -10.14 0.35
N GLY A 321 1.19 -9.62 1.44
CA GLY A 321 -0.18 -9.77 1.88
C GLY A 321 -0.54 -11.17 2.39
N PRO A 322 -1.82 -11.44 2.63
CA PRO A 322 -2.28 -12.70 3.23
C PRO A 322 -1.86 -13.95 2.44
N TRP A 323 -1.78 -13.84 1.12
CA TRP A 323 -1.40 -14.97 0.27
C TRP A 323 0.08 -15.32 0.40
N GLY A 324 0.97 -14.34 0.40
CA GLY A 324 2.32 -14.64 0.54
C GLY A 324 2.76 -14.97 1.95
N TYR A 325 2.02 -14.47 2.90
CA TYR A 325 2.20 -14.98 4.24
C TYR A 325 1.90 -16.48 4.29
N ARG A 326 0.84 -16.94 3.62
CA ARG A 326 0.54 -18.37 3.50
C ARG A 326 1.66 -19.13 2.81
N GLU A 327 2.11 -18.65 1.63
CA GLU A 327 3.22 -19.24 0.90
C GLU A 327 4.51 -19.25 1.73
N LEU A 328 4.81 -18.14 2.41
CA LEU A 328 5.94 -18.05 3.32
C LEU A 328 5.89 -19.13 4.42
N LEU A 329 4.72 -19.34 5.03
CA LEU A 329 4.53 -20.37 6.04
C LEU A 329 4.74 -21.78 5.48
N GLU A 330 4.26 -22.05 4.26
CA GLU A 330 4.45 -23.34 3.57
C GLU A 330 5.94 -23.59 3.29
N ILE A 331 6.66 -22.58 2.78
CA ILE A 331 8.09 -22.65 2.51
C ILE A 331 8.89 -22.89 3.80
N LEU A 332 8.57 -22.14 4.87
CA LEU A 332 9.28 -22.29 6.15
C LEU A 332 8.98 -23.63 6.86
N ALA A 333 7.84 -24.25 6.57
CA ALA A 333 7.47 -25.56 7.14
C ALA A 333 8.20 -26.73 6.46
N ASP A 334 8.72 -26.54 5.23
CA ASP A 334 9.45 -27.58 4.48
C ASP A 334 10.95 -27.21 4.31
N PRO A 335 11.83 -27.76 5.16
CA PRO A 335 13.28 -27.54 5.04
C PRO A 335 13.91 -27.99 3.71
N THR A 336 13.15 -28.77 2.90
CA THR A 336 13.62 -29.24 1.58
C THR A 336 13.16 -28.36 0.43
N HIS A 337 12.33 -27.33 0.72
CA HIS A 337 11.84 -26.41 -0.30
C HIS A 337 13.02 -25.60 -0.89
N PRO A 338 13.08 -25.42 -2.22
CA PRO A 338 14.19 -24.71 -2.88
C PRO A 338 14.45 -23.30 -2.36
N GLU A 339 13.40 -22.59 -1.94
CA GLU A 339 13.47 -21.22 -1.42
C GLU A 339 13.57 -21.14 0.12
N HIS A 340 13.63 -22.27 0.84
CA HIS A 340 13.58 -22.29 2.31
C HIS A 340 14.67 -21.42 2.96
N ASP A 341 15.93 -21.59 2.53
CA ASP A 341 17.04 -20.86 3.12
C ASP A 341 17.02 -19.38 2.71
N GLU A 342 16.63 -19.07 1.46
CA GLU A 342 16.47 -17.70 0.98
C GLU A 342 15.41 -16.94 1.78
N ARG A 343 14.25 -17.56 2.04
CA ARG A 343 13.17 -16.95 2.83
C ARG A 343 13.55 -16.75 4.29
N ARG A 344 14.29 -17.67 4.88
CA ARG A 344 14.81 -17.52 6.24
C ARG A 344 15.82 -16.37 6.33
N GLU A 345 16.72 -16.26 5.35
CA GLU A 345 17.68 -15.16 5.28
C GLU A 345 16.97 -13.82 5.07
N TRP A 346 15.94 -13.79 4.21
CA TRP A 346 15.13 -12.59 3.98
C TRP A 346 14.43 -12.09 5.24
N ILE A 347 13.87 -12.98 6.08
CA ILE A 347 13.26 -12.60 7.37
C ILE A 347 14.33 -12.04 8.33
N GLY A 348 15.58 -12.49 8.23
CA GLY A 348 16.72 -11.99 9.00
C GLY A 348 16.71 -12.31 10.50
N ARG A 349 15.71 -13.05 11.00
CA ARG A 349 15.53 -13.46 12.40
C ARG A 349 14.77 -14.79 12.48
N PRO A 350 14.89 -15.52 13.60
CA PRO A 350 14.02 -16.66 13.84
C PRO A 350 12.54 -16.24 13.80
N PHE A 351 11.71 -16.97 13.05
CA PHE A 351 10.29 -16.71 12.93
C PHE A 351 9.52 -17.96 13.34
N ASP A 352 8.75 -17.83 14.41
CA ASP A 352 7.79 -18.84 14.86
C ASP A 352 6.36 -18.30 14.62
N PRO A 353 5.60 -18.85 13.69
CA PRO A 353 4.26 -18.35 13.37
C PRO A 353 3.25 -18.49 14.53
N GLU A 354 3.50 -19.33 15.52
CA GLU A 354 2.63 -19.49 16.68
C GLU A 354 3.02 -18.55 17.85
N ALA A 355 4.16 -17.87 17.77
CA ALA A 355 4.63 -16.99 18.84
C ALA A 355 3.74 -15.75 18.99
N PHE A 356 3.44 -15.41 20.23
CA PHE A 356 2.83 -14.14 20.62
C PHE A 356 3.25 -13.81 22.05
N ASP A 357 3.81 -12.62 22.26
CA ASP A 357 4.10 -12.07 23.58
C ASP A 357 3.54 -10.64 23.69
N PRO A 358 2.56 -10.39 24.57
CA PRO A 358 2.00 -9.04 24.75
C PRO A 358 3.04 -8.04 25.28
N SER A 359 4.17 -8.47 25.83
CA SER A 359 5.23 -7.57 26.29
C SER A 359 5.97 -6.88 25.15
N ASP A 360 6.00 -7.48 23.96
CA ASP A 360 6.61 -6.90 22.75
C ASP A 360 5.95 -5.59 22.34
N PHE A 361 4.65 -5.44 22.61
CA PHE A 361 3.90 -4.23 22.32
C PHE A 361 4.58 -2.95 22.87
N LYS A 362 5.03 -2.98 24.12
CA LYS A 362 5.65 -1.81 24.74
C LYS A 362 7.01 -1.46 24.11
N VAL A 363 7.74 -2.47 23.66
CA VAL A 363 9.01 -2.29 22.97
C VAL A 363 8.77 -1.68 21.59
N ASN A 364 7.81 -2.25 20.84
CA ASN A 364 7.45 -1.78 19.51
C ASN A 364 6.92 -0.34 19.53
N LEU A 365 6.01 -0.03 20.46
CA LEU A 365 5.46 1.31 20.59
C LEU A 365 6.54 2.35 20.91
N ARG A 366 7.49 2.01 21.79
CA ARG A 366 8.62 2.89 22.11
C ARG A 366 9.51 3.13 20.89
N ASN A 367 9.81 2.07 20.14
CA ASN A 367 10.67 2.16 18.96
C ASN A 367 10.02 3.03 17.86
N GLN A 368 8.71 2.90 17.67
CA GLN A 368 7.96 3.75 16.72
C GLN A 368 8.02 5.23 17.14
N LEU A 369 7.75 5.54 18.38
CA LEU A 369 7.80 6.92 18.88
C LEU A 369 9.20 7.53 18.74
N ALA A 370 10.26 6.75 19.01
CA ALA A 370 11.65 7.22 18.85
C ALA A 370 12.02 7.50 17.39
N ALA A 371 11.52 6.72 16.44
CA ALA A 371 11.78 6.92 15.02
C ALA A 371 11.16 8.22 14.46
N PHE A 372 10.15 8.78 15.12
CA PHE A 372 9.54 10.08 14.75
C PHE A 372 10.21 11.29 15.43
N ASP A 373 10.89 11.10 16.57
CA ASP A 373 11.61 12.18 17.27
C ASP A 373 12.97 12.50 16.60
N ASP A 374 13.54 11.59 15.82
CA ASP A 374 14.80 11.77 15.08
C ASP A 374 14.59 12.36 13.65
N GLY A 375 13.41 12.88 13.33
CA GLY A 375 13.14 13.59 12.09
C GLY A 375 13.81 14.99 12.08
N PRO A 376 14.31 15.46 10.89
CA PRO A 376 15.10 16.67 10.75
C PRO A 376 14.39 17.96 11.10
#